data_c8d40ef4c9a56f448e6221cc4cdaf550
#
_entry.id   c8d40ef4c9a56f448e6221cc4cdaf550
#
_cell.length_a   1.000
_cell.length_b   1.000
_cell.length_c   1.000
_cell.angle_alpha   90.00
_cell.angle_beta   90.00
_cell.angle_gamma   90.00
#
_symmetry.space_group_name_H-M   'P 1'
#
loop_
_entity.id
_entity.type
_entity.pdbx_description
1 polymer ?
#
loop_
_entity_poly.entity_id
_entity_poly.type
_entity_poly.pdbx_seq_one_letter_code
_entity_poly.pdbx_strand_id
1 'polypeptide(L)'
;MSTERKTADDIPLPGGDFRLLITRLSFQGLLSLGLLENPVTRTKQKNLPGAKMILDDLVLLQEKTVGNLDDEEQTHLDKVVSDLRHAFEKAS
;
A
#
# COMPACT_ATOMS: atom_id res chain seq x y z
N MET A 1 21.80 -6.31 -13.11
CA MET A 1 21.42 -5.98 -13.50
C MET A 1 20.90 -5.55 -13.70
N SER A 2 20.90 -5.86 -13.37
CA SER A 2 20.32 -5.02 -13.85
C SER A 2 19.25 -4.95 -14.86
N THR A 3 18.88 -5.86 -15.59
CA THR A 3 18.01 -5.82 -16.73
C THR A 3 16.56 -5.57 -16.37
N GLU A 4 16.12 -6.28 -15.38
CA GLU A 4 14.75 -6.14 -14.92
C GLU A 4 14.50 -4.75 -14.40
N ARG A 5 15.46 -4.24 -13.65
CA ARG A 5 15.35 -2.89 -13.17
C ARG A 5 15.29 -1.91 -14.30
N LYS A 6 16.07 -2.20 -15.31
CA LYS A 6 16.10 -1.35 -16.46
C LYS A 6 14.74 -1.31 -17.15
N THR A 7 14.10 -2.46 -17.23
CA THR A 7 12.76 -2.52 -17.78
C THR A 7 11.80 -1.67 -16.98
N ALA A 8 11.87 -1.79 -15.69
CA ALA A 8 11.01 -0.99 -14.81
C ALA A 8 11.30 0.49 -14.99
N ASP A 9 12.58 0.83 -15.14
CA ASP A 9 12.97 2.22 -15.34
C ASP A 9 12.46 2.77 -16.65
N ASP A 10 12.33 1.93 -17.65
CA ASP A 10 11.86 2.36 -18.95
C ASP A 10 10.38 2.65 -18.98
N ILE A 11 9.64 2.19 -17.99
CA ILE A 11 8.22 2.41 -17.90
C ILE A 11 7.97 3.62 -17.02
N PRO A 12 7.49 4.73 -17.59
CA PRO A 12 7.21 5.91 -16.77
C PRO A 12 5.99 5.63 -15.88
N LEU A 13 6.22 5.68 -14.58
CA LEU A 13 5.16 5.46 -13.62
C LEU A 13 4.82 6.79 -12.95
N PRO A 14 3.53 7.14 -12.91
CA PRO A 14 3.13 8.38 -12.26
C PRO A 14 3.52 8.36 -10.78
N GLY A 15 4.18 9.40 -10.34
CA GLY A 15 4.51 9.55 -8.95
C GLY A 15 5.72 8.78 -8.48
N GLY A 16 6.39 8.03 -9.40
CA GLY A 16 7.59 7.32 -9.04
C GLY A 16 7.33 6.03 -8.30
N ASP A 17 8.40 5.38 -7.94
CA ASP A 17 8.33 4.00 -7.43
C ASP A 17 7.76 3.91 -6.01
N PHE A 18 8.08 4.88 -5.18
CA PHE A 18 7.63 4.82 -3.79
C PHE A 18 6.11 4.91 -3.69
N ARG A 19 5.51 5.84 -4.44
CA ARG A 19 4.05 5.96 -4.41
C ARG A 19 3.38 4.71 -4.96
N LEU A 20 3.99 4.07 -5.95
CA LEU A 20 3.47 2.83 -6.48
C LEU A 20 3.51 1.72 -5.43
N LEU A 21 4.59 1.65 -4.66
CA LEU A 21 4.70 0.69 -3.57
C LEU A 21 3.56 0.89 -2.56
N ILE A 22 3.34 2.13 -2.16
CA ILE A 22 2.29 2.45 -1.20
C ILE A 22 0.92 2.10 -1.77
N THR A 23 0.70 2.37 -3.04
CA THR A 23 -0.57 2.04 -3.69
C THR A 23 -0.81 0.54 -3.69
N ARG A 24 0.22 -0.26 -3.96
CA ARG A 24 0.08 -1.72 -3.93
C ARG A 24 -0.24 -2.23 -2.54
N LEU A 25 0.42 -1.68 -1.53
CA LEU A 25 0.14 -2.09 -0.16
C LEU A 25 -1.27 -1.71 0.25
N SER A 26 -1.72 -0.53 -0.17
CA SER A 26 -3.09 -0.11 0.08
C SER A 26 -4.08 -1.08 -0.53
N PHE A 27 -3.83 -1.48 -1.77
CA PHE A 27 -4.71 -2.41 -2.47
C PHE A 27 -4.75 -3.76 -1.74
N GLN A 28 -3.60 -4.26 -1.31
CA GLN A 28 -3.55 -5.51 -0.57
C GLN A 28 -4.29 -5.41 0.75
N GLY A 29 -4.17 -4.27 1.42
CA GLY A 29 -4.89 -4.05 2.66
C GLY A 29 -6.40 -4.08 2.46
N LEU A 30 -6.87 -3.44 1.40
CA LEU A 30 -8.30 -3.43 1.10
C LEU A 30 -8.81 -4.81 0.74
N LEU A 31 -8.00 -5.58 0.01
CA LEU A 31 -8.35 -6.97 -0.28
C LEU A 31 -8.47 -7.78 1.01
N SER A 32 -7.53 -7.61 1.92
CA SER A 32 -7.54 -8.34 3.19
C SER A 32 -8.71 -7.94 4.08
N LEU A 33 -9.20 -6.71 3.92
CA LEU A 33 -10.35 -6.25 4.69
C LEU A 33 -11.68 -6.72 4.07
N GLY A 34 -11.62 -7.34 2.91
CA GLY A 34 -12.83 -7.79 2.24
C GLY A 34 -13.59 -6.67 1.55
N LEU A 35 -12.93 -5.55 1.32
CA LEU A 35 -13.57 -4.40 0.65
C LEU A 35 -13.42 -4.43 -0.85
N LEU A 36 -12.50 -5.24 -1.36
CA LEU A 36 -12.30 -5.41 -2.78
C LEU A 36 -12.37 -6.89 -3.11
N GLU A 37 -12.90 -7.18 -4.30
CA GLU A 37 -12.94 -8.53 -4.78
C GLU A 37 -11.56 -8.96 -5.26
N ASN A 38 -11.15 -10.16 -4.86
CA ASN A 38 -9.90 -10.73 -5.33
C ASN A 38 -10.08 -11.11 -6.81
N PRO A 39 -9.26 -10.57 -7.71
CA PRO A 39 -9.44 -10.82 -9.13
C PRO A 39 -9.21 -12.28 -9.53
N VAL A 40 -8.47 -13.02 -8.72
CA VAL A 40 -8.20 -14.43 -9.01
C VAL A 40 -9.36 -15.32 -8.59
N THR A 41 -9.83 -15.14 -7.36
CA THR A 41 -10.91 -15.98 -6.82
C THR A 41 -12.29 -15.41 -7.08
N ARG A 42 -12.35 -14.14 -7.42
CA ARG A 42 -13.60 -13.41 -7.66
C ARG A 42 -14.50 -13.38 -6.44
N THR A 43 -13.88 -13.38 -5.27
CA THR A 43 -14.61 -13.31 -4.02
C THR A 43 -14.01 -12.23 -3.13
N LYS A 44 -14.81 -11.78 -2.17
CA LYS A 44 -14.36 -10.88 -1.13
C LYS A 44 -14.20 -11.70 0.13
N GLN A 45 -13.00 -11.71 0.68
CA GLN A 45 -12.73 -12.45 1.90
C GLN A 45 -12.07 -11.53 2.91
N LYS A 46 -12.54 -11.62 4.13
CA LYS A 46 -11.98 -10.80 5.21
C LYS A 46 -10.89 -11.60 5.92
N ASN A 47 -9.73 -10.99 6.05
CA ASN A 47 -8.60 -11.57 6.76
C ASN A 47 -8.01 -10.46 7.62
N LEU A 48 -8.55 -10.28 8.81
CA LEU A 48 -8.13 -9.20 9.68
C LEU A 48 -6.66 -9.29 10.09
N PRO A 49 -6.12 -10.47 10.43
CA PRO A 49 -4.67 -10.54 10.70
C PRO A 49 -3.82 -10.11 9.53
N GLY A 50 -4.23 -10.46 8.30
CA GLY A 50 -3.50 -10.02 7.11
C GLY A 50 -3.58 -8.52 6.92
N ALA A 51 -4.76 -7.95 7.14
CA ALA A 51 -4.93 -6.50 7.05
C ALA A 51 -4.09 -5.78 8.09
N LYS A 52 -4.02 -6.33 9.30
CA LYS A 52 -3.19 -5.75 10.35
C LYS A 52 -1.72 -5.74 9.96
N MET A 53 -1.25 -6.80 9.34
CA MET A 53 0.14 -6.87 8.89
C MET A 53 0.43 -5.79 7.87
N ILE A 54 -0.48 -5.57 6.92
CA ILE A 54 -0.29 -4.54 5.92
C ILE A 54 -0.28 -3.15 6.57
N LEU A 55 -1.20 -2.93 7.50
CA LEU A 55 -1.25 -1.65 8.20
C LEU A 55 0.03 -1.41 8.98
N ASP A 56 0.53 -2.43 9.67
CA ASP A 56 1.77 -2.31 10.43
C ASP A 56 2.95 -2.03 9.51
N ASP A 57 2.99 -2.65 8.32
CA ASP A 57 4.03 -2.39 7.34
C ASP A 57 4.01 -0.94 6.89
N LEU A 58 2.82 -0.39 6.66
CA LEU A 58 2.70 1.01 6.24
C LEU A 58 3.14 1.97 7.35
N VAL A 59 2.79 1.67 8.59
CA VAL A 59 3.23 2.47 9.72
C VAL A 59 4.75 2.41 9.86
N LEU A 60 5.32 1.23 9.66
CA LEU A 60 6.76 1.07 9.69
C LEU A 60 7.42 1.92 8.60
N LEU A 61 6.83 1.96 7.42
CA LEU A 61 7.35 2.82 6.36
C LEU A 61 7.30 4.28 6.74
N GLN A 62 6.23 4.72 7.42
CA GLN A 62 6.17 6.09 7.90
C GLN A 62 7.35 6.42 8.81
N GLU A 63 7.65 5.49 9.71
CA GLU A 63 8.74 5.69 10.68
C GLU A 63 10.12 5.67 10.01
N LYS A 64 10.31 4.72 9.11
CA LYS A 64 11.64 4.52 8.51
C LYS A 64 11.97 5.52 7.42
N THR A 65 10.99 6.23 6.89
CA THR A 65 11.21 7.18 5.82
C THR A 65 11.14 8.63 6.27
N VAL A 66 11.08 8.87 7.57
CA VAL A 66 11.02 10.23 8.10
C VAL A 66 12.19 11.04 7.54
N GLY A 67 11.86 12.19 6.96
CA GLY A 67 12.87 13.08 6.40
C GLY A 67 13.36 12.71 5.02
N ASN A 68 12.88 11.62 4.44
CA ASN A 68 13.35 11.14 3.14
C ASN A 68 12.31 11.18 2.04
N LEU A 69 11.12 11.67 2.35
CA LEU A 69 10.04 11.72 1.37
C LEU A 69 9.78 13.16 0.96
N ASP A 70 9.42 13.35 -0.32
CA ASP A 70 8.94 14.67 -0.71
C ASP A 70 7.51 14.86 -0.22
N ASP A 71 6.97 16.07 -0.43
CA ASP A 71 5.66 16.40 0.12
C ASP A 71 4.56 15.52 -0.43
N GLU A 72 4.63 15.19 -1.71
CA GLU A 72 3.61 14.34 -2.32
C GLU A 72 3.67 12.93 -1.79
N GLU A 73 4.87 12.39 -1.65
CA GLU A 73 5.04 11.04 -1.10
C GLU A 73 4.55 10.98 0.34
N GLN A 74 4.90 11.99 1.13
CA GLN A 74 4.50 12.02 2.53
C GLN A 74 2.98 12.10 2.65
N THR A 75 2.37 12.99 1.87
CA THR A 75 0.92 13.17 1.89
C THR A 75 0.21 11.89 1.49
N HIS A 76 0.71 11.23 0.44
CA HIS A 76 0.11 9.99 -0.04
C HIS A 76 0.19 8.89 1.02
N LEU A 77 1.36 8.73 1.62
CA LEU A 77 1.57 7.70 2.64
C LEU A 77 0.68 7.96 3.86
N ASP A 78 0.64 9.19 4.33
CA ASP A 78 -0.16 9.54 5.50
C ASP A 78 -1.63 9.29 5.24
N LYS A 79 -2.10 9.62 4.04
CA LYS A 79 -3.50 9.40 3.68
C LYS A 79 -3.83 7.93 3.63
N VAL A 80 -2.98 7.12 3.03
CA VAL A 80 -3.21 5.69 2.92
C VAL A 80 -3.25 5.05 4.30
N VAL A 81 -2.31 5.42 5.18
CA VAL A 81 -2.30 4.89 6.54
C VAL A 81 -3.58 5.25 7.27
N SER A 82 -3.99 6.50 7.18
CA SER A 82 -5.19 6.97 7.86
C SER A 82 -6.43 6.25 7.34
N ASP A 83 -6.55 6.17 6.02
CA ASP A 83 -7.72 5.54 5.41
C ASP A 83 -7.79 4.05 5.75
N LEU A 84 -6.65 3.36 5.68
CA LEU A 84 -6.63 1.94 5.94
C LEU A 84 -6.86 1.64 7.42
N ARG A 85 -6.31 2.46 8.30
CA ARG A 85 -6.55 2.31 9.74
C ARG A 85 -8.03 2.46 10.05
N HIS A 86 -8.65 3.46 9.46
CA HIS A 86 -10.08 3.71 9.68
C HIS A 86 -10.90 2.52 9.17
N ALA A 87 -10.57 2.02 7.98
CA ALA A 87 -11.28 0.87 7.42
C ALA A 87 -11.08 -0.37 8.27
N PHE A 88 -9.89 -0.56 8.81
CA PHE A 88 -9.60 -1.69 9.67
C PHE A 88 -10.43 -1.62 10.96
N GLU A 89 -10.50 -0.45 11.55
CA GLU A 89 -11.28 -0.27 12.78
C GLU A 89 -12.76 -0.55 12.55
N LYS A 90 -13.27 -0.15 11.40
CA LYS A 90 -14.67 -0.42 11.09
C LYS A 90 -14.93 -1.89 10.83
N ALA A 91 -13.95 -2.61 10.34
CA ALA A 91 -14.10 -4.02 10.00
C ALA A 91 -13.91 -4.94 11.20
N SER A 92 -13.22 -4.50 12.21
CA SER A 92 -12.90 -5.34 13.36
C SER A 92 -13.99 -5.35 14.43
#